data_3e8993482524e013f734314b2cb97fce
#
_entry.id   3e8993482524e013f734314b2cb97fce
#
_cell.length_a   1.000
_cell.length_b   1.000
_cell.length_c   1.000
_cell.angle_alpha   90.00
_cell.angle_beta   90.00
_cell.angle_gamma   90.00
#
_symmetry.space_group_name_H-M   'P 1'
#
loop_
_entity.id
_entity.type
_entity.pdbx_description
1 polymer ?
#
loop_
_entity_poly.entity_id
_entity_poly.type
_entity_poly.pdbx_seq_one_letter_code
_entity_poly.pdbx_strand_id
1 'polypeptide(L)'
;TPFIPVGPNICWERFETDETKVLQLYEQRFRNLSENGGNYTRIWLSAPFFEIERKKAGEFDENRVNRIDKLLELATKYGIKIKFCLENFRKLTGYSAPFSSSVAFDKPIYSFDNRGPLGNMDDFFKTQQGKDLYIDRVAFLASKYANNPTIMGWELWNEINSVSFSEGIAGELEWTREMLPIVKSYFPHHLVMQSLGSFDNEKYQEC
;
A
#
# COMPACT_ATOMS: atom_id res chain seq x y z
N THR A 1 -10.71 22.88 -13.97
CA THR A 1 -11.55 21.74 -14.41
C THR A 1 -11.40 20.64 -13.36
N PRO A 2 -12.48 20.02 -12.87
CA PRO A 2 -12.40 18.90 -11.96
C PRO A 2 -11.62 17.74 -12.57
N PHE A 3 -10.79 17.05 -11.77
CA PHE A 3 -10.11 15.82 -12.18
C PHE A 3 -11.07 14.64 -11.92
N ILE A 4 -11.42 13.92 -12.96
CA ILE A 4 -12.24 12.72 -12.89
C ILE A 4 -11.30 11.51 -13.11
N PRO A 5 -11.03 10.69 -12.09
CA PRO A 5 -10.15 9.53 -12.24
C PRO A 5 -10.85 8.43 -13.05
N VAL A 6 -10.21 8.02 -14.15
CA VAL A 6 -10.68 6.93 -15.01
C VAL A 6 -9.53 5.97 -15.25
N GLY A 7 -9.68 4.72 -14.79
CA GLY A 7 -8.66 3.71 -15.01
C GLY A 7 -8.80 2.47 -14.12
N PRO A 8 -8.01 1.45 -14.39
CA PRO A 8 -8.07 0.16 -13.71
C PRO A 8 -7.32 0.15 -12.38
N ASN A 9 -7.64 -0.84 -11.55
CA ASN A 9 -6.83 -1.26 -10.43
C ASN A 9 -5.77 -2.25 -10.95
N ILE A 10 -4.53 -1.80 -11.13
CA ILE A 10 -3.42 -2.67 -11.59
C ILE A 10 -2.86 -3.51 -10.45
N CYS A 11 -3.09 -3.11 -9.20
CA CYS A 11 -2.70 -3.76 -7.95
C CYS A 11 -1.20 -4.03 -7.85
N TRP A 12 -0.72 -5.16 -8.36
CA TRP A 12 0.63 -5.68 -8.21
C TRP A 12 1.06 -6.51 -9.41
N GLU A 13 2.37 -6.71 -9.53
CA GLU A 13 2.95 -7.72 -10.40
C GLU A 13 3.45 -8.91 -9.56
N ARG A 14 2.92 -10.10 -9.83
CA ARG A 14 3.10 -11.30 -8.97
C ARG A 14 4.18 -12.24 -9.45
N PHE A 15 4.27 -12.42 -10.76
CA PHE A 15 4.99 -13.52 -11.36
C PHE A 15 6.33 -13.12 -11.99
N GLU A 16 6.52 -11.84 -12.23
CA GLU A 16 7.73 -11.35 -12.89
C GLU A 16 8.63 -10.67 -11.86
N THR A 17 9.84 -11.18 -11.71
CA THR A 17 10.86 -10.64 -10.79
C THR A 17 11.93 -9.81 -11.51
N ASP A 18 12.01 -9.92 -12.85
CA ASP A 18 12.91 -9.13 -13.67
C ASP A 18 12.43 -7.67 -13.72
N GLU A 19 13.22 -6.78 -13.16
CA GLU A 19 12.86 -5.35 -13.05
C GLU A 19 12.59 -4.73 -14.41
N THR A 20 13.40 -5.04 -15.41
CA THR A 20 13.26 -4.48 -16.76
C THR A 20 11.93 -4.88 -17.38
N LYS A 21 11.58 -6.15 -17.29
CA LYS A 21 10.31 -6.66 -17.83
C LYS A 21 9.10 -6.09 -17.10
N VAL A 22 9.16 -5.99 -15.78
CA VAL A 22 8.05 -5.40 -15.01
C VAL A 22 7.84 -3.95 -15.39
N LEU A 23 8.89 -3.15 -15.49
CA LEU A 23 8.77 -1.75 -15.89
C LEU A 23 8.30 -1.58 -17.34
N GLN A 24 8.75 -2.43 -18.26
CA GLN A 24 8.22 -2.47 -19.63
C GLN A 24 6.71 -2.80 -19.66
N LEU A 25 6.27 -3.73 -18.80
CA LEU A 25 4.85 -4.06 -18.68
C LEU A 25 4.03 -2.88 -18.14
N TYR A 26 4.54 -2.16 -17.12
CA TYR A 26 3.88 -0.94 -16.62
C TYR A 26 3.87 0.15 -17.70
N GLU A 27 4.95 0.34 -18.45
CA GLU A 27 4.99 1.30 -19.57
C GLU A 27 3.92 0.98 -20.60
N GLN A 28 3.81 -0.27 -21.00
CA GLN A 28 2.78 -0.70 -21.96
C GLN A 28 1.36 -0.45 -21.42
N ARG A 29 1.11 -0.79 -20.15
CA ARG A 29 -0.18 -0.57 -19.47
C ARG A 29 -0.54 0.91 -19.41
N PHE A 30 0.40 1.78 -19.05
CA PHE A 30 0.17 3.22 -18.96
C PHE A 30 -0.05 3.85 -20.34
N ARG A 31 0.70 3.43 -21.34
CA ARG A 31 0.48 3.85 -22.72
C ARG A 31 -0.92 3.49 -23.18
N ASN A 32 -1.29 2.22 -23.08
CA ASN A 32 -2.62 1.75 -23.48
C ASN A 32 -3.74 2.49 -22.73
N LEU A 33 -3.56 2.71 -21.42
CA LEU A 33 -4.52 3.44 -20.60
C LEU A 33 -4.68 4.88 -21.11
N SER A 34 -3.58 5.59 -21.31
CA SER A 34 -3.58 6.98 -21.82
C SER A 34 -4.20 7.09 -23.20
N GLU A 35 -3.83 6.21 -24.15
CA GLU A 35 -4.36 6.18 -25.52
C GLU A 35 -5.87 5.92 -25.58
N ASN A 36 -6.44 5.29 -24.53
CA ASN A 36 -7.87 5.04 -24.40
C ASN A 36 -8.59 6.02 -23.44
N GLY A 37 -7.97 7.18 -23.17
CA GLY A 37 -8.59 8.25 -22.39
C GLY A 37 -8.57 8.05 -20.86
N GLY A 38 -7.87 7.01 -20.38
CA GLY A 38 -7.66 6.82 -18.94
C GLY A 38 -6.54 7.72 -18.42
N ASN A 39 -6.62 8.04 -17.12
CA ASN A 39 -5.72 9.01 -16.49
C ASN A 39 -5.33 8.64 -15.05
N TYR A 40 -5.72 7.45 -14.57
CA TYR A 40 -5.60 7.04 -13.19
C TYR A 40 -5.37 5.54 -13.06
N THR A 41 -4.61 5.15 -12.03
CA THR A 41 -4.52 3.75 -11.60
C THR A 41 -4.25 3.63 -10.11
N ARG A 42 -4.50 2.44 -9.55
CA ARG A 42 -4.19 2.07 -8.17
C ARG A 42 -3.13 0.98 -8.14
N ILE A 43 -2.10 1.15 -7.31
CA ILE A 43 -0.95 0.24 -7.20
C ILE A 43 -0.62 0.01 -5.72
N TRP A 44 -0.26 -1.23 -5.36
CA TRP A 44 0.12 -1.60 -4.00
C TRP A 44 1.63 -1.56 -3.81
N LEU A 45 2.09 -0.80 -2.81
CA LEU A 45 3.51 -0.72 -2.46
C LEU A 45 3.98 -1.90 -1.62
N SER A 46 3.08 -2.53 -0.86
CA SER A 46 3.37 -3.72 -0.07
C SER A 46 3.43 -5.02 -0.89
N ALA A 47 3.41 -4.92 -2.23
CA ALA A 47 3.62 -6.05 -3.13
C ALA A 47 5.13 -6.36 -3.29
N PRO A 48 5.54 -7.63 -3.46
CA PRO A 48 6.95 -8.03 -3.48
C PRO A 48 7.85 -7.23 -4.40
N PHE A 49 7.34 -6.74 -5.52
CA PHE A 49 8.13 -5.94 -6.46
C PHE A 49 8.48 -4.55 -5.94
N PHE A 50 7.54 -3.87 -5.29
CA PHE A 50 7.71 -2.52 -4.76
C PHE A 50 8.01 -2.46 -3.27
N GLU A 51 7.93 -3.59 -2.54
CA GLU A 51 8.13 -3.60 -1.10
C GLU A 51 9.49 -3.06 -0.68
N ILE A 52 9.48 -1.96 0.03
CA ILE A 52 10.69 -1.25 0.47
C ILE A 52 11.32 -1.86 1.72
N GLU A 53 10.57 -2.64 2.52
CA GLU A 53 11.06 -3.30 3.73
C GLU A 53 11.12 -4.82 3.52
N ARG A 54 12.21 -5.32 2.96
CA ARG A 54 12.33 -6.75 2.62
C ARG A 54 13.23 -7.56 3.53
N LYS A 55 14.20 -6.95 4.16
CA LYS A 55 15.23 -7.65 4.94
C LYS A 55 14.90 -7.65 6.41
N LYS A 56 14.51 -6.52 6.93
CA LYS A 56 14.21 -6.32 8.34
C LYS A 56 13.20 -5.17 8.50
N ALA A 57 12.35 -5.27 9.50
CA ALA A 57 11.41 -4.21 9.87
C ALA A 57 12.18 -2.91 10.20
N GLY A 58 11.74 -1.79 9.65
CA GLY A 58 12.38 -0.49 9.80
C GLY A 58 13.64 -0.26 8.94
N GLU A 59 14.06 -1.24 8.12
CA GLU A 59 15.17 -1.07 7.18
C GLU A 59 14.65 -0.92 5.74
N PHE A 60 14.83 0.27 5.15
CA PHE A 60 14.31 0.61 3.83
C PHE A 60 15.35 0.40 2.73
N ASP A 61 14.93 -0.22 1.63
CA ASP A 61 15.78 -0.60 0.49
C ASP A 61 15.70 0.44 -0.63
N GLU A 62 16.74 1.22 -0.81
CA GLU A 62 16.83 2.26 -1.85
C GLU A 62 16.68 1.69 -3.28
N ASN A 63 17.06 0.44 -3.53
CA ASN A 63 16.82 -0.17 -4.84
C ASN A 63 15.32 -0.32 -5.13
N ARG A 64 14.50 -0.50 -4.09
CA ARG A 64 13.05 -0.56 -4.22
C ARG A 64 12.44 0.82 -4.40
N VAL A 65 13.00 1.83 -3.74
CA VAL A 65 12.67 3.24 -3.98
C VAL A 65 12.90 3.59 -5.45
N ASN A 66 14.05 3.24 -6.02
CA ASN A 66 14.35 3.48 -7.44
C ASN A 66 13.33 2.84 -8.40
N ARG A 67 12.71 1.71 -8.02
CA ARG A 67 11.62 1.12 -8.81
C ARG A 67 10.34 1.96 -8.77
N ILE A 68 10.04 2.52 -7.60
CA ILE A 68 8.90 3.45 -7.45
C ILE A 68 9.17 4.73 -8.25
N ASP A 69 10.39 5.26 -8.24
CA ASP A 69 10.77 6.43 -9.01
C ASP A 69 10.57 6.21 -10.51
N LYS A 70 11.08 5.09 -11.04
CA LYS A 70 10.89 4.72 -12.45
C LYS A 70 9.41 4.54 -12.82
N LEU A 71 8.61 3.96 -11.92
CA LEU A 71 7.16 3.85 -12.11
C LEU A 71 6.51 5.23 -12.21
N LEU A 72 6.89 6.16 -11.32
CA LEU A 72 6.36 7.52 -11.30
C LEU A 72 6.79 8.32 -12.54
N GLU A 73 8.01 8.14 -13.04
CA GLU A 73 8.48 8.70 -14.31
C GLU A 73 7.61 8.21 -15.48
N LEU A 74 7.34 6.91 -15.56
CA LEU A 74 6.45 6.34 -16.58
C LEU A 74 5.04 6.90 -16.47
N ALA A 75 4.49 6.96 -15.26
CA ALA A 75 3.16 7.52 -15.04
C ALA A 75 3.09 8.99 -15.46
N THR A 76 4.10 9.78 -15.12
CA THR A 76 4.21 11.18 -15.57
C THR A 76 4.27 11.30 -17.08
N LYS A 77 5.08 10.46 -17.74
CA LYS A 77 5.23 10.42 -19.20
C LYS A 77 3.88 10.22 -19.92
N TYR A 78 3.02 9.39 -19.37
CA TYR A 78 1.71 9.05 -19.96
C TYR A 78 0.53 9.82 -19.34
N GLY A 79 0.77 10.78 -18.47
CA GLY A 79 -0.28 11.59 -17.84
C GLY A 79 -1.17 10.80 -16.86
N ILE A 80 -0.66 9.73 -16.28
CA ILE A 80 -1.37 8.87 -15.35
C ILE A 80 -1.13 9.32 -13.91
N LYS A 81 -2.20 9.51 -13.15
CA LYS A 81 -2.13 9.71 -11.69
C LYS A 81 -2.20 8.37 -10.97
N ILE A 82 -1.42 8.24 -9.90
CA ILE A 82 -1.37 7.00 -9.14
C ILE A 82 -1.94 7.20 -7.74
N LYS A 83 -2.84 6.31 -7.32
CA LYS A 83 -3.18 6.08 -5.92
C LYS A 83 -2.35 4.90 -5.41
N PHE A 84 -1.48 5.13 -4.45
CA PHE A 84 -0.74 4.06 -3.80
C PHE A 84 -1.51 3.50 -2.61
N CYS A 85 -1.54 2.17 -2.51
CA CYS A 85 -1.94 1.46 -1.31
C CYS A 85 -0.69 1.11 -0.50
N LEU A 86 -0.60 1.58 0.74
CA LEU A 86 0.56 1.44 1.60
C LEU A 86 0.75 0.00 2.09
N GLU A 87 -0.37 -0.64 2.49
CA GLU A 87 -0.36 -1.99 3.05
C GLU A 87 -1.46 -2.87 2.48
N ASN A 88 -1.24 -4.17 2.57
CA ASN A 88 -2.20 -5.19 2.22
C ASN A 88 -2.13 -6.35 3.24
N PHE A 89 -2.72 -7.49 2.91
CA PHE A 89 -2.70 -8.71 3.72
C PHE A 89 -1.27 -9.25 3.88
N ARG A 90 -0.55 -8.77 4.87
CA ARG A 90 0.73 -9.37 5.28
C ARG A 90 0.46 -10.65 6.07
N LYS A 91 1.26 -11.67 5.80
CA LYS A 91 1.25 -12.88 6.61
C LYS A 91 2.11 -12.63 7.85
N LEU A 92 1.48 -12.67 9.01
CA LEU A 92 2.16 -12.76 10.29
C LEU A 92 1.80 -14.11 10.94
N THR A 93 2.49 -14.48 12.01
CA THR A 93 2.23 -15.74 12.74
C THR A 93 0.73 -15.87 13.06
N GLY A 94 0.15 -17.03 12.73
CA GLY A 94 -1.26 -17.30 12.95
C GLY A 94 -2.23 -16.65 11.96
N TYR A 95 -1.74 -15.84 11.04
CA TYR A 95 -2.56 -15.20 10.00
C TYR A 95 -2.35 -15.84 8.65
N SER A 96 -3.44 -16.22 8.00
CA SER A 96 -3.44 -16.66 6.59
C SER A 96 -4.04 -15.57 5.73
N ALA A 97 -3.31 -15.09 4.74
CA ALA A 97 -3.87 -14.19 3.74
C ALA A 97 -5.07 -14.88 3.06
N PRO A 98 -6.25 -14.24 2.98
CA PRO A 98 -7.43 -14.84 2.37
C PRO A 98 -7.23 -15.20 0.90
N PHE A 99 -6.30 -14.54 0.24
CA PHE A 99 -5.88 -14.85 -1.12
C PHE A 99 -4.45 -15.39 -1.10
N SER A 100 -4.29 -16.69 -1.09
CA SER A 100 -2.98 -17.36 -1.15
C SER A 100 -2.13 -16.93 -2.35
N SER A 101 -2.75 -16.33 -3.32
CA SER A 101 -2.17 -15.77 -4.53
C SER A 101 -1.79 -14.29 -4.40
N SER A 102 -2.28 -13.58 -3.40
CA SER A 102 -1.92 -12.20 -3.17
C SER A 102 -0.66 -12.15 -2.34
N VAL A 103 0.43 -11.78 -2.96
CA VAL A 103 1.62 -11.17 -2.33
C VAL A 103 2.01 -11.70 -0.97
N ALA A 104 1.93 -13.02 -0.81
CA ALA A 104 2.49 -13.64 0.36
C ALA A 104 4.00 -13.49 0.32
N PHE A 105 4.56 -12.92 1.35
CA PHE A 105 5.97 -12.97 1.58
C PHE A 105 6.28 -14.33 2.21
N ASP A 106 7.25 -15.08 1.67
CA ASP A 106 7.68 -16.34 2.24
C ASP A 106 8.20 -16.17 3.67
N LYS A 107 8.79 -15.00 3.94
CA LYS A 107 9.32 -14.61 5.24
C LYS A 107 8.82 -13.21 5.60
N PRO A 108 7.65 -13.09 6.25
CA PRO A 108 7.17 -11.79 6.69
C PRO A 108 8.09 -11.20 7.76
N ILE A 109 8.68 -10.06 7.45
CA ILE A 109 9.74 -9.42 8.24
C ILE A 109 9.28 -8.93 9.61
N TYR A 110 7.99 -8.71 9.80
CA TYR A 110 7.44 -8.28 11.08
C TYR A 110 7.20 -9.43 12.05
N SER A 111 7.16 -10.69 11.58
CA SER A 111 6.86 -11.85 12.41
C SER A 111 8.04 -12.28 13.29
N PHE A 112 7.75 -12.66 14.54
CA PHE A 112 8.70 -13.29 15.44
C PHE A 112 9.37 -14.52 14.82
N ASP A 113 8.66 -15.30 14.02
CA ASP A 113 9.21 -16.48 13.35
C ASP A 113 10.40 -16.15 12.43
N ASN A 114 10.48 -14.91 11.99
CA ASN A 114 11.55 -14.39 11.13
C ASN A 114 12.41 -13.32 11.83
N ARG A 115 12.43 -13.33 13.16
CA ARG A 115 13.14 -12.34 13.99
C ARG A 115 12.58 -10.92 13.87
N GLY A 116 11.34 -10.80 13.44
CA GLY A 116 10.61 -9.54 13.43
C GLY A 116 10.07 -9.17 14.82
N PRO A 117 9.51 -7.99 14.97
CA PRO A 117 9.12 -7.45 16.29
C PRO A 117 7.71 -7.84 16.76
N LEU A 118 6.90 -8.53 15.93
CA LEU A 118 5.48 -8.75 16.20
C LEU A 118 5.12 -10.24 16.23
N GLY A 119 4.26 -10.63 17.20
CA GLY A 119 3.79 -11.99 17.35
C GLY A 119 2.57 -12.34 16.49
N ASN A 120 1.71 -11.36 16.23
CA ASN A 120 0.44 -11.53 15.49
C ASN A 120 -0.06 -10.20 14.91
N MET A 121 -1.20 -10.24 14.21
CA MET A 121 -1.80 -9.03 13.60
C MET A 121 -2.32 -8.05 14.64
N ASP A 122 -2.79 -8.50 15.79
CA ASP A 122 -3.21 -7.61 16.89
C ASP A 122 -2.06 -6.71 17.35
N ASP A 123 -0.84 -7.26 17.43
CA ASP A 123 0.34 -6.47 17.79
C ASP A 123 0.58 -5.34 16.80
N PHE A 124 0.36 -5.58 15.50
CA PHE A 124 0.54 -4.57 14.47
C PHE A 124 -0.44 -3.39 14.63
N PHE A 125 -1.69 -3.68 14.96
CA PHE A 125 -2.73 -2.65 15.05
C PHE A 125 -2.85 -2.00 16.42
N LYS A 126 -2.56 -2.72 17.50
CA LYS A 126 -2.84 -2.28 18.87
C LYS A 126 -1.61 -1.80 19.62
N THR A 127 -0.44 -2.39 19.37
CA THR A 127 0.76 -1.99 20.13
C THR A 127 1.36 -0.72 19.56
N GLN A 128 1.98 0.07 20.44
CA GLN A 128 2.73 1.24 19.98
C GLN A 128 3.83 0.84 18.99
N GLN A 129 4.52 -0.27 19.24
CA GLN A 129 5.56 -0.79 18.35
C GLN A 129 5.05 -1.08 16.94
N GLY A 130 3.86 -1.71 16.79
CA GLY A 130 3.26 -1.97 15.49
C GLY A 130 2.87 -0.68 14.77
N LYS A 131 2.29 0.28 15.50
CA LYS A 131 1.94 1.60 14.98
C LYS A 131 3.18 2.40 14.55
N ASP A 132 4.24 2.37 15.34
CA ASP A 132 5.51 3.05 15.02
C ASP A 132 6.13 2.50 13.75
N LEU A 133 6.14 1.18 13.54
CA LEU A 133 6.61 0.58 12.29
C LEU A 133 5.83 1.08 11.06
N TYR A 134 4.53 1.21 11.18
CA TYR A 134 3.70 1.76 10.10
C TYR A 134 4.00 3.25 9.86
N ILE A 135 4.12 4.03 10.93
CA ILE A 135 4.41 5.47 10.87
C ILE A 135 5.82 5.71 10.29
N ASP A 136 6.83 4.95 10.68
CA ASP A 136 8.19 5.04 10.14
C ASP A 136 8.22 4.79 8.62
N ARG A 137 7.47 3.79 8.15
CA ARG A 137 7.28 3.53 6.73
C ARG A 137 6.63 4.72 6.00
N VAL A 138 5.58 5.28 6.58
CA VAL A 138 4.90 6.47 6.05
C VAL A 138 5.84 7.66 6.01
N ALA A 139 6.57 7.94 7.08
CA ALA A 139 7.54 9.03 7.19
C ALA A 139 8.65 8.89 6.13
N PHE A 140 9.18 7.69 5.96
CA PHE A 140 10.19 7.41 4.92
C PHE A 140 9.65 7.71 3.51
N LEU A 141 8.46 7.19 3.16
CA LEU A 141 7.84 7.48 1.87
C LEU A 141 7.53 8.96 1.68
N ALA A 142 7.08 9.64 2.73
CA ALA A 142 6.82 11.07 2.69
C ALA A 142 8.08 11.90 2.45
N SER A 143 9.22 11.51 3.04
CA SER A 143 10.50 12.17 2.78
C SER A 143 10.91 12.19 1.31
N LYS A 144 10.41 11.23 0.52
CA LYS A 144 10.65 11.09 -0.92
C LYS A 144 9.53 11.70 -1.77
N TYR A 145 8.27 11.53 -1.35
CA TYR A 145 7.12 11.66 -2.26
C TYR A 145 6.04 12.65 -1.82
N ALA A 146 6.16 13.33 -0.66
CA ALA A 146 5.11 14.22 -0.13
C ALA A 146 4.66 15.33 -1.09
N ASN A 147 5.52 15.71 -2.04
CA ASN A 147 5.25 16.78 -3.01
C ASN A 147 5.19 16.27 -4.46
N ASN A 148 5.14 14.95 -4.70
CA ASN A 148 5.12 14.42 -6.05
C ASN A 148 3.72 14.55 -6.69
N PRO A 149 3.55 15.39 -7.74
CA PRO A 149 2.22 15.66 -8.28
C PRO A 149 1.63 14.52 -9.10
N THR A 150 2.40 13.48 -9.41
CA THR A 150 1.92 12.28 -10.10
C THR A 150 1.12 11.39 -9.16
N ILE A 151 1.40 11.49 -7.86
CA ILE A 151 0.64 10.77 -6.84
C ILE A 151 -0.63 11.55 -6.54
N MET A 152 -1.78 10.91 -6.75
CA MET A 152 -3.10 11.48 -6.41
C MET A 152 -3.43 11.27 -4.93
N GLY A 153 -3.07 10.12 -4.38
CA GLY A 153 -3.43 9.81 -3.01
C GLY A 153 -2.80 8.53 -2.46
N TRP A 154 -2.99 8.37 -1.17
CA TRP A 154 -2.48 7.27 -0.36
C TRP A 154 -3.65 6.57 0.32
N GLU A 155 -3.67 5.27 0.17
CA GLU A 155 -4.61 4.39 0.83
C GLU A 155 -3.88 3.66 1.96
N LEU A 156 -4.43 3.69 3.16
CA LEU A 156 -3.75 3.16 4.35
C LEU A 156 -3.55 1.66 4.24
N TRP A 157 -4.63 0.94 3.92
CA TRP A 157 -4.64 -0.52 3.89
C TRP A 157 -5.64 -1.02 2.85
N ASN A 158 -5.29 -2.08 2.10
CA ASN A 158 -6.23 -2.70 1.19
C ASN A 158 -7.24 -3.53 1.96
N GLU A 159 -8.53 -3.18 1.84
CA GLU A 159 -9.63 -3.94 2.42
C GLU A 159 -9.38 -4.29 3.90
N ILE A 160 -9.19 -3.28 4.74
CA ILE A 160 -8.81 -3.46 6.14
C ILE A 160 -9.78 -4.38 6.89
N ASN A 161 -11.06 -4.36 6.52
CA ASN A 161 -12.11 -5.24 7.07
C ASN A 161 -11.96 -6.73 6.70
N SER A 162 -10.99 -7.08 5.90
CA SER A 162 -10.61 -8.47 5.62
C SER A 162 -9.42 -8.93 6.47
N VAL A 163 -8.90 -8.07 7.34
CA VAL A 163 -7.85 -8.44 8.29
C VAL A 163 -8.49 -9.13 9.51
N SER A 164 -7.94 -10.29 9.89
CA SER A 164 -8.39 -11.00 11.08
C SER A 164 -7.63 -10.55 12.31
N PHE A 165 -8.28 -9.88 13.23
CA PHE A 165 -7.75 -9.62 14.57
C PHE A 165 -8.83 -9.63 15.67
N SER A 166 -8.43 -9.67 16.92
CA SER A 166 -9.31 -10.10 18.03
C SER A 166 -10.52 -9.20 18.27
N GLU A 167 -10.43 -7.92 17.97
CA GLU A 167 -11.52 -6.95 18.17
C GLU A 167 -12.40 -6.78 16.93
N GLY A 168 -12.03 -7.43 15.82
CA GLY A 168 -12.77 -7.32 14.57
C GLY A 168 -12.91 -5.87 14.11
N ILE A 169 -14.08 -5.52 13.59
CA ILE A 169 -14.38 -4.21 12.99
C ILE A 169 -14.07 -3.03 13.93
N ALA A 170 -14.32 -3.16 15.23
CA ALA A 170 -14.11 -2.06 16.17
C ALA A 170 -12.62 -1.65 16.23
N GLY A 171 -11.71 -2.62 16.24
CA GLY A 171 -10.27 -2.34 16.21
C GLY A 171 -9.79 -1.74 14.89
N GLU A 172 -10.37 -2.17 13.77
CA GLU A 172 -10.09 -1.60 12.44
C GLU A 172 -10.47 -0.13 12.35
N LEU A 173 -11.65 0.21 12.85
CA LEU A 173 -12.16 1.59 12.88
C LEU A 173 -11.29 2.46 13.79
N GLU A 174 -10.94 1.98 14.97
CA GLU A 174 -10.09 2.72 15.91
C GLU A 174 -8.71 2.99 15.29
N TRP A 175 -8.08 1.98 14.72
CA TRP A 175 -6.78 2.14 14.05
C TRP A 175 -6.88 3.11 12.87
N THR A 176 -7.93 3.01 12.05
CA THR A 176 -8.14 3.91 10.91
C THR A 176 -8.32 5.35 11.36
N ARG A 177 -9.13 5.59 12.39
CA ARG A 177 -9.35 6.94 12.95
C ARG A 177 -8.06 7.55 13.50
N GLU A 178 -7.19 6.73 14.08
CA GLU A 178 -5.89 7.17 14.59
C GLU A 178 -4.90 7.44 13.45
N MET A 179 -4.74 6.50 12.49
CA MET A 179 -3.72 6.58 11.46
C MET A 179 -4.04 7.58 10.34
N LEU A 180 -5.30 7.78 10.00
CA LEU A 180 -5.68 8.63 8.88
C LEU A 180 -5.20 10.08 9.03
N PRO A 181 -5.40 10.79 10.16
CA PRO A 181 -4.87 12.13 10.36
C PRO A 181 -3.33 12.16 10.41
N ILE A 182 -2.69 11.11 10.96
CA ILE A 182 -1.24 10.99 10.99
C ILE A 182 -0.69 10.91 9.56
N VAL A 183 -1.20 9.98 8.74
CA VAL A 183 -0.79 9.85 7.33
C VAL A 183 -1.06 11.13 6.55
N LYS A 184 -2.22 11.79 6.81
CA LYS A 184 -2.54 13.08 6.17
C LYS A 184 -1.53 14.18 6.52
N SER A 185 -1.00 14.20 7.73
CA SER A 185 0.01 15.17 8.13
C SER A 185 1.33 15.02 7.36
N TYR A 186 1.69 13.78 7.02
CA TYR A 186 2.86 13.48 6.19
C TYR A 186 2.65 13.79 4.70
N PHE A 187 1.42 13.72 4.21
CA PHE A 187 1.07 13.95 2.81
C PHE A 187 0.02 15.08 2.66
N PRO A 188 0.36 16.32 3.03
CA PRO A 188 -0.62 17.42 3.13
C PRO A 188 -1.28 17.76 1.79
N HIS A 189 -0.60 17.50 0.68
CA HIS A 189 -1.08 17.84 -0.67
C HIS A 189 -1.76 16.67 -1.40
N HIS A 190 -1.77 15.47 -0.83
CA HIS A 190 -2.39 14.30 -1.42
C HIS A 190 -3.70 13.93 -0.72
N LEU A 191 -4.56 13.23 -1.43
CA LEU A 191 -5.70 12.57 -0.81
C LEU A 191 -5.22 11.42 0.09
N VAL A 192 -5.89 11.22 1.21
CA VAL A 192 -5.63 10.07 2.10
C VAL A 192 -6.95 9.38 2.37
N MET A 193 -6.97 8.07 2.28
CA MET A 193 -8.20 7.29 2.39
C MET A 193 -7.95 5.88 2.92
N GLN A 194 -9.03 5.24 3.36
CA GLN A 194 -9.08 3.83 3.69
C GLN A 194 -9.98 3.10 2.70
N SER A 195 -9.65 1.86 2.33
CA SER A 195 -10.54 1.02 1.54
C SER A 195 -11.16 -0.12 2.35
N LEU A 196 -12.36 -0.50 1.94
CA LEU A 196 -13.13 -1.60 2.48
C LEU A 196 -13.41 -2.63 1.37
N GLY A 197 -13.35 -3.92 1.71
CA GLY A 197 -13.63 -5.02 0.79
C GLY A 197 -15.11 -5.27 0.58
N SER A 198 -15.94 -4.94 1.58
CA SER A 198 -17.40 -4.99 1.47
C SER A 198 -18.04 -3.90 2.33
N PHE A 199 -19.28 -3.54 1.97
CA PHE A 199 -20.08 -2.56 2.70
C PHE A 199 -21.32 -3.19 3.35
N ASP A 200 -21.33 -4.49 3.51
CA ASP A 200 -22.50 -5.24 3.98
C ASP A 200 -22.81 -5.04 5.47
N ASN A 201 -21.96 -4.32 6.18
CA ASN A 201 -22.14 -4.01 7.58
C ASN A 201 -22.31 -2.51 7.80
N GLU A 202 -23.41 -2.11 8.45
CA GLU A 202 -23.71 -0.70 8.75
C GLU A 202 -22.57 0.02 9.50
N LYS A 203 -21.78 -0.71 10.29
CA LYS A 203 -20.64 -0.16 11.02
C LYS A 203 -19.53 0.37 10.10
N TYR A 204 -19.44 -0.09 8.85
CA TYR A 204 -18.47 0.42 7.89
C TYR A 204 -18.90 1.74 7.25
N GLN A 205 -20.13 2.15 7.41
CA GLN A 205 -20.63 3.44 6.89
C GLN A 205 -20.08 4.63 7.69
N GLU A 206 -19.47 4.37 8.85
CA GLU A 206 -18.86 5.39 9.71
C GLU A 206 -17.36 5.65 9.36
N CYS A 207 -16.78 4.90 8.39
CA CYS A 207 -15.42 5.11 7.89
C CYS A 207 -15.39 6.21 6.80
#